data_50a3bf702447aaee1563c93a98212955
#
_entry.id   50a3bf702447aaee1563c93a98212955
#
_cell.length_a   1.000
_cell.length_b   1.000
_cell.length_c   1.000
_cell.angle_alpha   90.00
_cell.angle_beta   90.00
_cell.angle_gamma   90.00
#
_symmetry.space_group_name_H-M   'P 1'
#
loop_
_entity.id
_entity.type
_entity.pdbx_description
1 polymer ?
#
loop_
_entity_poly.entity_id
_entity_poly.type
_entity_poly.pdbx_seq_one_letter_code
_entity_poly.pdbx_strand_id
1 'polypeptide(L)'
;MAHARSPTQHHSSKSPALGLRWLLLAGLSILLMVLDQQQHHLDNVRKAIGATVYPLRVIVDAPVSLWQWLQTTTTSRGDLLQENNRLQSERLLTYARLQRYAALEAENARLRAMLEATARVTDRVRVAEIMSVSANPYRHSIVIDKGQYDDVYDGQALVDADGVVGQVIEAGLMSSQALLISDPDHALPVEVNRNGLRTIAFGTGEYDRLDLQYLPNNADVEVGDLLVTSGLGGAFPAGYPVAIVDTVERLPQEPFARVSAIPTARLNQVREIMLIWSATPVIAEPDDDE
;
A
#
# COMPACT_ATOMS: atom_id res chain seq x y z
N MET A 1 -2.54 28.65 -99.98
CA MET A 1 -1.60 29.74 -99.58
C MET A 1 -0.90 29.23 -98.31
N ALA A 2 0.28 28.63 -98.45
CA ALA A 2 1.65 29.22 -98.41
C ALA A 2 1.89 29.86 -97.01
N HIS A 3 2.68 29.29 -96.18
CA HIS A 3 4.13 29.44 -96.17
C HIS A 3 4.80 28.52 -95.13
N ALA A 4 5.81 27.86 -95.65
CA ALA A 4 6.85 27.16 -94.91
C ALA A 4 7.78 28.11 -94.15
N ARG A 5 8.32 27.63 -93.01
CA ARG A 5 9.67 28.04 -92.57
C ARG A 5 10.36 26.95 -91.76
N SER A 6 11.53 26.67 -92.23
CA SER A 6 12.51 25.67 -91.92
C SER A 6 13.22 25.87 -90.55
N PRO A 7 13.96 24.80 -90.12
CA PRO A 7 14.54 24.72 -88.75
C PRO A 7 15.94 25.40 -88.69
N THR A 8 16.21 25.99 -87.56
CA THR A 8 17.56 26.42 -87.19
C THR A 8 18.23 25.41 -86.27
N GLN A 9 19.25 24.75 -86.79
CA GLN A 9 20.19 23.94 -86.03
C GLN A 9 21.06 24.84 -85.16
N HIS A 10 21.03 24.61 -83.84
CA HIS A 10 22.04 25.08 -82.92
C HIS A 10 23.14 24.05 -82.72
N HIS A 11 24.29 24.34 -83.32
CA HIS A 11 25.52 23.62 -82.94
C HIS A 11 25.99 24.05 -81.57
N SER A 12 25.95 23.12 -80.67
CA SER A 12 26.62 23.20 -79.37
C SER A 12 28.10 22.85 -79.57
N SER A 13 28.96 23.85 -79.55
CA SER A 13 30.40 23.64 -79.49
C SER A 13 30.79 23.16 -78.09
N LYS A 14 31.02 21.87 -77.98
CA LYS A 14 31.65 21.31 -76.79
C LYS A 14 33.11 21.72 -76.74
N SER A 15 33.47 22.63 -75.89
CA SER A 15 34.85 23.01 -75.59
C SER A 15 35.62 21.79 -75.02
N PRO A 16 36.74 21.35 -75.63
CA PRO A 16 37.52 20.19 -75.19
C PRO A 16 38.14 20.35 -73.80
N ALA A 17 38.16 21.60 -73.30
CA ALA A 17 38.69 21.91 -71.97
C ALA A 17 37.87 21.35 -70.81
N LEU A 18 36.54 21.13 -70.98
CA LEU A 18 35.72 20.55 -69.86
C LEU A 18 35.97 19.05 -69.71
N GLY A 19 36.10 18.28 -70.80
CA GLY A 19 36.38 16.85 -70.74
C GLY A 19 37.74 16.57 -70.10
N LEU A 20 38.75 17.39 -70.41
CA LEU A 20 40.08 17.22 -69.79
C LEU A 20 40.08 17.48 -68.29
N ARG A 21 39.27 18.46 -67.82
CA ARG A 21 39.11 18.74 -66.37
C ARG A 21 38.45 17.59 -65.62
N TRP A 22 37.44 16.98 -66.23
CA TRP A 22 36.79 15.79 -65.62
C TRP A 22 37.69 14.56 -65.61
N LEU A 23 38.51 14.35 -66.66
CA LEU A 23 39.52 13.29 -66.70
C LEU A 23 40.62 13.54 -65.66
N LEU A 24 41.10 14.78 -65.51
CA LEU A 24 42.06 15.11 -64.43
C LEU A 24 41.50 14.91 -63.05
N LEU A 25 40.25 15.29 -62.80
CA LEU A 25 39.60 15.09 -61.51
C LEU A 25 39.34 13.59 -61.20
N ALA A 26 38.93 12.83 -62.22
CA ALA A 26 38.78 11.40 -62.11
C ALA A 26 40.14 10.68 -61.83
N GLY A 27 41.21 11.09 -62.59
CA GLY A 27 42.56 10.58 -62.35
C GLY A 27 43.09 10.94 -60.94
N LEU A 28 42.83 12.15 -60.47
CA LEU A 28 43.21 12.59 -59.13
C LEU A 28 42.44 11.79 -58.07
N SER A 29 41.15 11.52 -58.28
CA SER A 29 40.34 10.73 -57.40
C SER A 29 40.83 9.26 -57.29
N ILE A 30 41.16 8.65 -58.44
CA ILE A 30 41.73 7.31 -58.47
C ILE A 30 43.13 7.29 -57.84
N LEU A 31 43.96 8.31 -58.09
CA LEU A 31 45.28 8.43 -57.46
C LEU A 31 45.15 8.55 -55.92
N LEU A 32 44.23 9.37 -55.47
CA LEU A 32 43.97 9.49 -54.00
C LEU A 32 43.42 8.20 -53.39
N MET A 33 42.59 7.45 -54.14
CA MET A 33 42.06 6.16 -53.69
C MET A 33 43.14 5.07 -53.61
N VAL A 34 44.07 5.09 -54.57
CA VAL A 34 45.22 4.14 -54.60
C VAL A 34 46.24 4.51 -53.50
N LEU A 35 46.48 5.78 -53.26
CA LEU A 35 47.33 6.24 -52.16
C LEU A 35 46.72 5.92 -50.81
N ASP A 36 45.41 5.99 -50.67
CA ASP A 36 44.68 5.60 -49.46
C ASP A 36 44.83 4.10 -49.19
N GLN A 37 44.83 3.26 -50.23
CA GLN A 37 44.92 1.82 -50.11
C GLN A 37 46.34 1.29 -49.79
N GLN A 38 47.39 2.07 -50.13
CA GLN A 38 48.79 1.64 -49.90
C GLN A 38 49.45 2.14 -48.62
N GLN A 39 48.88 3.14 -47.96
CA GLN A 39 49.45 3.65 -46.72
C GLN A 39 48.35 4.06 -45.76
N HIS A 40 48.23 3.33 -44.67
CA HIS A 40 47.30 3.60 -43.55
C HIS A 40 47.45 4.97 -42.86
N HIS A 41 47.85 6.01 -43.62
CA HIS A 41 48.04 7.35 -43.07
C HIS A 41 46.76 8.10 -42.77
N LEU A 42 45.65 7.73 -43.42
CA LEU A 42 44.35 8.33 -43.11
C LEU A 42 43.74 7.85 -41.80
N ASP A 43 44.11 6.66 -41.32
CA ASP A 43 43.72 6.21 -39.99
C ASP A 43 44.33 7.05 -38.88
N ASN A 44 45.56 7.56 -39.08
CA ASN A 44 46.21 8.44 -38.13
C ASN A 44 45.61 9.85 -38.13
N VAL A 45 45.19 10.34 -39.30
CA VAL A 45 44.49 11.65 -39.45
C VAL A 45 43.07 11.54 -38.85
N ARG A 46 42.38 10.42 -39.06
CA ARG A 46 41.07 10.15 -38.47
C ARG A 46 41.13 10.03 -36.95
N LYS A 47 42.15 9.37 -36.44
CA LYS A 47 42.43 9.28 -34.99
C LYS A 47 42.83 10.62 -34.40
N ALA A 48 43.62 11.44 -35.12
CA ALA A 48 44.00 12.77 -34.70
C ALA A 48 42.82 13.74 -34.66
N ILE A 49 41.91 13.69 -35.66
CA ILE A 49 40.66 14.47 -35.67
C ILE A 49 39.73 13.97 -34.55
N GLY A 50 39.61 12.68 -34.34
CA GLY A 50 38.82 12.11 -33.24
C GLY A 50 39.34 12.50 -31.86
N ALA A 51 40.66 12.52 -31.70
CA ALA A 51 41.32 12.96 -30.45
C ALA A 51 41.17 14.44 -30.16
N THR A 52 41.01 15.30 -31.21
CA THR A 52 40.82 16.74 -31.04
C THR A 52 39.36 17.11 -30.78
N VAL A 53 38.42 16.31 -31.27
CA VAL A 53 36.96 16.52 -31.04
C VAL A 53 36.50 15.98 -29.69
N TYR A 54 37.18 14.96 -29.16
CA TYR A 54 36.84 14.37 -27.88
C TYR A 54 36.92 15.37 -26.69
N PRO A 55 38.01 16.16 -26.52
CA PRO A 55 38.04 17.15 -25.43
C PRO A 55 37.02 18.27 -25.60
N LEU A 56 36.60 18.56 -26.83
CA LEU A 56 35.61 19.60 -27.10
C LEU A 56 34.20 19.15 -26.62
N ARG A 57 33.86 17.88 -26.76
CA ARG A 57 32.61 17.31 -26.22
C ARG A 57 32.61 17.34 -24.68
N VAL A 58 33.71 16.98 -24.05
CA VAL A 58 33.82 17.01 -22.59
C VAL A 58 33.69 18.43 -22.04
N ILE A 59 34.17 19.43 -22.74
CA ILE A 59 34.08 20.85 -22.33
C ILE A 59 32.65 21.39 -22.50
N VAL A 60 31.89 20.90 -23.48
CA VAL A 60 30.50 21.33 -23.72
C VAL A 60 29.53 20.64 -22.76
N ASP A 61 29.75 19.37 -22.40
CA ASP A 61 28.87 18.61 -21.50
C ASP A 61 29.22 18.86 -20.02
N ALA A 62 30.42 19.28 -19.70
CA ALA A 62 30.89 19.52 -18.32
C ALA A 62 30.04 20.54 -17.54
N PRO A 63 29.63 21.69 -18.09
CA PRO A 63 28.83 22.65 -17.34
C PRO A 63 27.41 22.15 -17.05
N VAL A 64 26.83 21.34 -17.94
CA VAL A 64 25.46 20.80 -17.73
C VAL A 64 25.45 19.69 -16.66
N SER A 65 26.44 18.82 -16.69
CA SER A 65 26.58 17.76 -15.70
C SER A 65 26.96 18.28 -14.29
N LEU A 66 27.80 19.32 -14.23
CA LEU A 66 28.13 20.02 -13.00
C LEU A 66 26.92 20.75 -12.40
N TRP A 67 26.13 21.41 -13.25
CA TRP A 67 24.92 22.10 -12.83
C TRP A 67 23.85 21.12 -12.33
N GLN A 68 23.64 20.01 -13.01
CA GLN A 68 22.74 18.95 -12.57
C GLN A 68 23.21 18.30 -11.26
N TRP A 69 24.50 18.05 -11.13
CA TRP A 69 25.07 17.49 -9.88
C TRP A 69 24.93 18.47 -8.71
N LEU A 70 25.15 19.78 -8.91
CA LEU A 70 24.93 20.80 -7.88
C LEU A 70 23.45 20.92 -7.50
N GLN A 71 22.52 20.90 -8.46
CA GLN A 71 21.08 20.94 -8.16
C GLN A 71 20.62 19.70 -7.42
N THR A 72 21.01 18.50 -7.84
CA THR A 72 20.59 17.26 -7.16
C THR A 72 21.19 17.13 -5.76
N THR A 73 22.42 17.61 -5.56
CA THR A 73 23.08 17.51 -4.25
C THR A 73 22.52 18.51 -3.24
N THR A 74 22.14 19.71 -3.67
CA THR A 74 21.60 20.74 -2.77
C THR A 74 20.14 20.52 -2.44
N THR A 75 19.32 20.12 -3.43
CA THR A 75 17.88 19.81 -3.21
C THR A 75 17.73 18.59 -2.31
N SER A 76 18.47 17.51 -2.59
CA SER A 76 18.44 16.29 -1.75
C SER A 76 18.83 16.52 -0.28
N ARG A 77 19.81 17.38 0.01
CA ARG A 77 20.19 17.66 1.40
C ARG A 77 19.13 18.47 2.14
N GLY A 78 18.53 19.45 1.47
CA GLY A 78 17.45 20.26 2.02
C GLY A 78 16.22 19.42 2.34
N ASP A 79 15.81 18.60 1.39
CA ASP A 79 14.65 17.71 1.52
C ASP A 79 14.87 16.66 2.63
N LEU A 80 16.07 16.07 2.71
CA LEU A 80 16.42 15.11 3.76
C LEU A 80 16.45 15.76 5.16
N LEU A 81 16.94 16.98 5.30
CA LEU A 81 16.92 17.69 6.56
C LEU A 81 15.49 18.06 6.96
N GLN A 82 14.66 18.50 6.02
CA GLN A 82 13.27 18.81 6.25
C GLN A 82 12.48 17.56 6.65
N GLU A 83 12.68 16.44 5.94
CA GLU A 83 12.05 15.16 6.27
C GLU A 83 12.53 14.63 7.63
N ASN A 84 13.83 14.75 7.94
CA ASN A 84 14.35 14.39 9.26
C ASN A 84 13.70 15.21 10.38
N ASN A 85 13.59 16.53 10.18
CA ASN A 85 12.93 17.41 11.14
C ASN A 85 11.44 17.07 11.29
N ARG A 86 10.76 16.74 10.19
CA ARG A 86 9.36 16.28 10.20
C ARG A 86 9.21 15.01 11.01
N LEU A 87 10.03 14.00 10.69
CA LEU A 87 10.00 12.71 11.39
C LEU A 87 10.34 12.86 12.89
N GLN A 88 11.29 13.72 13.23
CA GLN A 88 11.58 14.03 14.63
C GLN A 88 10.39 14.67 15.35
N SER A 89 9.71 15.61 14.68
CA SER A 89 8.52 16.26 15.23
C SER A 89 7.36 15.27 15.41
N GLU A 90 7.10 14.42 14.42
CA GLU A 90 6.11 13.35 14.51
C GLU A 90 6.44 12.36 15.64
N ARG A 91 7.71 12.01 15.76
CA ARG A 91 8.19 11.15 16.84
C ARG A 91 7.94 11.77 18.23
N LEU A 92 8.27 13.04 18.40
CA LEU A 92 8.02 13.76 19.67
C LEU A 92 6.52 13.82 20.01
N LEU A 93 5.67 14.09 19.02
CA LEU A 93 4.21 14.08 19.20
C LEU A 93 3.69 12.68 19.57
N THR A 94 4.22 11.65 18.94
CA THR A 94 3.85 10.25 19.24
C THR A 94 4.28 9.87 20.65
N TYR A 95 5.50 10.21 21.08
CA TYR A 95 5.95 9.98 22.45
C TYR A 95 5.10 10.74 23.47
N ALA A 96 4.73 11.99 23.20
CA ALA A 96 3.86 12.76 24.09
C ALA A 96 2.47 12.12 24.23
N ARG A 97 1.92 11.58 23.13
CA ARG A 97 0.65 10.81 23.16
C ARG A 97 0.80 9.53 23.98
N LEU A 98 1.86 8.75 23.75
CA LEU A 98 2.11 7.52 24.52
C LEU A 98 2.26 7.80 26.02
N GLN A 99 2.98 8.86 26.40
CA GLN A 99 3.07 9.26 27.82
C GLN A 99 1.70 9.62 28.41
N ARG A 100 0.87 10.31 27.64
CA ARG A 100 -0.50 10.65 28.08
C ARG A 100 -1.37 9.40 28.21
N TYR A 101 -1.26 8.44 27.28
CA TYR A 101 -1.95 7.14 27.39
C TYR A 101 -1.50 6.38 28.63
N ALA A 102 -0.20 6.28 28.87
CA ALA A 102 0.32 5.61 30.06
C ALA A 102 -0.17 6.28 31.36
N ALA A 103 -0.26 7.61 31.39
CA ALA A 103 -0.80 8.33 32.54
C ALA A 103 -2.30 8.05 32.75
N LEU A 104 -3.10 8.04 31.67
CA LEU A 104 -4.54 7.73 31.73
C LEU A 104 -4.78 6.27 32.13
N GLU A 105 -3.93 5.35 31.64
CA GLU A 105 -4.00 3.93 32.02
C GLU A 105 -3.70 3.74 33.52
N ALA A 106 -2.65 4.41 34.02
CA ALA A 106 -2.31 4.37 35.44
C ALA A 106 -3.42 4.98 36.31
N GLU A 107 -4.04 6.06 35.88
CA GLU A 107 -5.18 6.69 36.56
C GLU A 107 -6.40 5.75 36.55
N ASN A 108 -6.71 5.13 35.41
CA ASN A 108 -7.81 4.18 35.29
C ASN A 108 -7.59 2.96 36.18
N ALA A 109 -6.36 2.42 36.21
CA ALA A 109 -6.00 1.31 37.10
C ALA A 109 -6.16 1.71 38.59
N ARG A 110 -5.74 2.93 38.95
CA ARG A 110 -5.91 3.47 40.31
C ARG A 110 -7.39 3.62 40.67
N LEU A 111 -8.20 4.17 39.77
CA LEU A 111 -9.65 4.34 39.99
C LEU A 111 -10.34 2.99 40.15
N ARG A 112 -9.95 1.99 39.34
CA ARG A 112 -10.47 0.63 39.48
C ARG A 112 -10.05 -0.03 40.78
N ALA A 113 -8.80 0.13 41.20
CA ALA A 113 -8.34 -0.36 42.49
C ALA A 113 -9.13 0.24 43.64
N MET A 114 -9.50 1.54 43.57
CA MET A 114 -10.37 2.19 44.54
C MET A 114 -11.81 1.67 44.55
N LEU A 115 -12.28 1.17 43.38
CA LEU A 115 -13.62 0.59 43.22
C LEU A 115 -13.66 -0.92 43.41
N GLU A 116 -12.55 -1.53 43.88
CA GLU A 116 -12.39 -3.00 44.01
C GLU A 116 -12.63 -3.75 42.69
N ALA A 117 -12.53 -3.06 41.54
CA ALA A 117 -12.70 -3.69 40.24
C ALA A 117 -11.42 -4.43 39.84
N THR A 118 -11.58 -5.68 39.43
CA THR A 118 -10.49 -6.56 38.99
C THR A 118 -9.62 -5.89 37.94
N ALA A 119 -8.32 -5.79 38.20
CA ALA A 119 -7.35 -5.25 37.24
C ALA A 119 -7.40 -6.06 35.93
N ARG A 120 -7.52 -5.35 34.79
CA ARG A 120 -7.36 -6.05 33.48
C ARG A 120 -5.93 -6.56 33.39
N VAL A 121 -5.81 -7.84 33.18
CA VAL A 121 -4.52 -8.46 32.81
C VAL A 121 -4.13 -7.91 31.44
N THR A 122 -2.86 -7.53 31.26
CA THR A 122 -2.32 -7.12 29.98
C THR A 122 -2.50 -8.27 28.96
N ASP A 123 -3.18 -8.01 27.86
CA ASP A 123 -3.41 -9.02 26.82
C ASP A 123 -2.06 -9.49 26.27
N ARG A 124 -1.87 -10.80 26.23
CA ARG A 124 -0.73 -11.41 25.55
C ARG A 124 -0.98 -11.34 24.04
N VAL A 125 0.01 -10.91 23.27
CA VAL A 125 -0.11 -10.74 21.82
C VAL A 125 0.98 -11.53 21.10
N ARG A 126 0.62 -12.22 20.03
CA ARG A 126 1.57 -12.90 19.12
C ARG A 126 1.21 -12.59 17.67
N VAL A 127 2.21 -12.30 16.84
CA VAL A 127 2.04 -12.06 15.42
C VAL A 127 1.96 -13.40 14.67
N ALA A 128 1.05 -13.48 13.71
CA ALA A 128 0.89 -14.58 12.77
C ALA A 128 0.82 -14.06 11.33
N GLU A 129 1.29 -14.86 10.38
CA GLU A 129 1.20 -14.57 8.95
C GLU A 129 0.05 -15.33 8.31
N ILE A 130 -0.61 -14.72 7.33
CA ILE A 130 -1.67 -15.37 6.55
C ILE A 130 -1.02 -16.24 5.48
N MET A 131 -1.21 -17.56 5.60
CA MET A 131 -0.73 -18.56 4.65
C MET A 131 -1.59 -18.65 3.38
N SER A 132 -2.91 -18.56 3.56
CA SER A 132 -3.86 -18.62 2.45
C SER A 132 -5.18 -17.92 2.80
N VAL A 133 -5.87 -17.48 1.75
CA VAL A 133 -7.22 -16.91 1.83
C VAL A 133 -8.15 -17.85 1.08
N SER A 134 -9.34 -18.07 1.62
CA SER A 134 -10.35 -18.93 0.99
C SER A 134 -10.73 -18.41 -0.40
N ALA A 135 -10.76 -19.30 -1.38
CA ALA A 135 -11.25 -18.99 -2.72
C ALA A 135 -12.79 -19.02 -2.83
N ASN A 136 -13.49 -19.38 -1.75
CA ASN A 136 -14.96 -19.41 -1.72
C ASN A 136 -15.49 -17.97 -1.58
N PRO A 137 -16.24 -17.44 -2.57
CA PRO A 137 -16.76 -16.08 -2.53
C PRO A 137 -17.85 -15.86 -1.45
N TYR A 138 -18.40 -16.93 -0.91
CA TYR A 138 -19.44 -16.89 0.12
C TYR A 138 -18.89 -17.09 1.53
N ARG A 139 -17.61 -17.36 1.67
CA ARG A 139 -16.99 -17.61 2.98
C ARG A 139 -15.64 -16.89 3.09
N HIS A 140 -15.59 -15.89 3.92
CA HIS A 140 -14.40 -15.09 4.15
C HIS A 140 -13.56 -15.70 5.26
N SER A 141 -12.78 -16.74 4.92
CA SER A 141 -11.88 -17.39 5.87
C SER A 141 -10.43 -17.35 5.40
N ILE A 142 -9.52 -17.36 6.36
CA ILE A 142 -8.08 -17.36 6.18
C ILE A 142 -7.44 -18.51 6.95
N VAL A 143 -6.26 -18.94 6.53
CA VAL A 143 -5.40 -19.86 7.26
C VAL A 143 -4.15 -19.12 7.72
N ILE A 144 -3.79 -19.26 8.98
CA ILE A 144 -2.62 -18.63 9.61
C ILE A 144 -1.55 -19.66 9.98
N ASP A 145 -0.30 -19.22 10.06
CA ASP A 145 0.92 -19.99 10.33
C ASP A 145 1.12 -20.32 11.82
N LYS A 146 0.09 -20.16 12.66
CA LYS A 146 0.11 -20.46 14.08
C LYS A 146 -1.00 -21.43 14.43
N GLY A 147 -0.70 -22.37 15.34
CA GLY A 147 -1.62 -23.41 15.78
C GLY A 147 -1.51 -23.70 17.27
N GLN A 148 -1.99 -24.86 17.68
CA GLN A 148 -1.98 -25.30 19.09
C GLN A 148 -0.58 -25.34 19.70
N TYR A 149 0.48 -25.61 18.90
CA TYR A 149 1.86 -25.51 19.38
C TYR A 149 2.28 -24.10 19.75
N ASP A 150 1.54 -23.10 19.27
CA ASP A 150 1.72 -21.68 19.58
C ASP A 150 0.72 -21.20 20.64
N ASP A 151 0.01 -22.11 21.32
CA ASP A 151 -1.06 -21.82 22.26
C ASP A 151 -2.32 -21.19 21.62
N VAL A 152 -2.55 -21.39 20.31
CA VAL A 152 -3.78 -20.93 19.64
C VAL A 152 -4.93 -21.85 19.99
N TYR A 153 -6.11 -21.28 20.19
CA TYR A 153 -7.34 -22.00 20.57
C TYR A 153 -8.54 -21.51 19.76
N ASP A 154 -9.57 -22.34 19.68
CA ASP A 154 -10.83 -22.00 19.02
C ASP A 154 -11.51 -20.84 19.72
N GLY A 155 -12.00 -19.88 18.95
CA GLY A 155 -12.61 -18.66 19.48
C GLY A 155 -11.62 -17.53 19.75
N GLN A 156 -10.33 -17.68 19.47
CA GLN A 156 -9.33 -16.65 19.71
C GLN A 156 -9.48 -15.46 18.76
N ALA A 157 -9.40 -14.26 19.31
CA ALA A 157 -9.52 -13.01 18.56
C ALA A 157 -8.30 -12.72 17.69
N LEU A 158 -8.55 -12.21 16.48
CA LEU A 158 -7.55 -11.74 15.52
C LEU A 158 -7.75 -10.25 15.28
N VAL A 159 -6.66 -9.48 15.39
CA VAL A 159 -6.65 -8.05 15.10
C VAL A 159 -5.47 -7.69 14.20
N ASP A 160 -5.54 -6.53 13.57
CA ASP A 160 -4.41 -5.88 12.92
C ASP A 160 -4.11 -4.52 13.60
N ALA A 161 -3.33 -3.68 12.94
CA ALA A 161 -2.99 -2.34 13.45
C ALA A 161 -4.19 -1.39 13.49
N ASP A 162 -5.21 -1.63 12.66
CA ASP A 162 -6.35 -0.75 12.45
C ASP A 162 -7.60 -1.25 13.21
N GLY A 163 -7.68 -2.55 13.56
CA GLY A 163 -8.82 -3.08 14.30
C GLY A 163 -8.99 -4.60 14.28
N VAL A 164 -10.21 -5.06 14.56
CA VAL A 164 -10.57 -6.48 14.56
C VAL A 164 -10.65 -7.02 13.15
N VAL A 165 -9.96 -8.15 12.91
CA VAL A 165 -9.94 -8.86 11.62
C VAL A 165 -10.89 -10.04 11.61
N GLY A 166 -10.94 -10.81 12.69
CA GLY A 166 -11.73 -12.03 12.75
C GLY A 166 -11.53 -12.86 14.02
N GLN A 167 -11.86 -14.13 13.92
CA GLN A 167 -11.79 -15.10 15.02
C GLN A 167 -11.33 -16.46 14.50
N VAL A 168 -10.51 -17.17 15.27
CA VAL A 168 -10.14 -18.56 15.01
C VAL A 168 -11.38 -19.45 15.15
N ILE A 169 -11.68 -20.24 14.13
CA ILE A 169 -12.79 -21.20 14.13
C ILE A 169 -12.31 -22.63 14.34
N GLU A 170 -11.05 -22.92 13.99
CA GLU A 170 -10.46 -24.26 14.16
C GLU A 170 -8.93 -24.09 14.33
N ALA A 171 -8.44 -24.48 15.49
CA ALA A 171 -7.02 -24.48 15.80
C ALA A 171 -6.40 -25.86 15.53
N GLY A 172 -5.70 -25.98 14.38
CA GLY A 172 -4.89 -27.16 14.08
C GLY A 172 -3.56 -27.16 14.82
N LEU A 173 -2.75 -28.21 14.66
CA LEU A 173 -1.48 -28.35 15.39
C LEU A 173 -0.46 -27.24 15.06
N MET A 174 -0.27 -26.93 13.77
CA MET A 174 0.74 -25.97 13.28
C MET A 174 0.15 -24.76 12.56
N SER A 175 -1.13 -24.81 12.21
CA SER A 175 -1.85 -23.74 11.51
C SER A 175 -3.29 -23.73 12.00
N SER A 176 -3.95 -22.59 11.89
CA SER A 176 -5.35 -22.43 12.31
C SER A 176 -6.18 -21.79 11.21
N GLN A 177 -7.44 -22.16 11.14
CA GLN A 177 -8.42 -21.52 10.29
C GLN A 177 -9.16 -20.44 11.07
N ALA A 178 -9.32 -19.26 10.46
CA ALA A 178 -10.04 -18.14 11.05
C ALA A 178 -11.10 -17.60 10.10
N LEU A 179 -12.17 -17.07 10.67
CA LEU A 179 -13.27 -16.40 9.98
C LEU A 179 -13.12 -14.91 10.12
N LEU A 180 -13.22 -14.18 9.01
CA LEU A 180 -13.17 -12.71 9.02
C LEU A 180 -14.49 -12.14 9.53
N ILE A 181 -14.46 -10.93 10.09
CA ILE A 181 -15.68 -10.22 10.55
C ILE A 181 -16.64 -9.87 9.42
N SER A 182 -16.17 -9.87 8.17
CA SER A 182 -17.00 -9.65 6.97
C SER A 182 -17.80 -10.88 6.52
N ASP A 183 -17.52 -12.07 7.08
CA ASP A 183 -18.23 -13.30 6.74
C ASP A 183 -19.69 -13.26 7.24
N PRO A 184 -20.69 -13.67 6.44
CA PRO A 184 -22.10 -13.68 6.87
C PRO A 184 -22.39 -14.55 8.11
N ASP A 185 -21.56 -15.55 8.36
CA ASP A 185 -21.69 -16.44 9.54
C ASP A 185 -21.00 -15.85 10.78
N HIS A 186 -20.34 -14.68 10.66
CA HIS A 186 -19.65 -14.04 11.78
C HIS A 186 -20.54 -13.02 12.48
N ALA A 187 -20.63 -13.13 13.80
CA ALA A 187 -21.35 -12.20 14.67
C ALA A 187 -20.43 -11.72 15.80
N LEU A 188 -20.28 -10.42 15.94
CA LEU A 188 -19.37 -9.80 16.89
C LEU A 188 -20.13 -8.86 17.84
N PRO A 189 -20.12 -9.08 19.16
CA PRO A 189 -20.68 -8.17 20.14
C PRO A 189 -19.85 -6.87 20.20
N VAL A 190 -20.48 -5.75 19.88
CA VAL A 190 -19.84 -4.42 19.83
C VAL A 190 -20.57 -3.44 20.73
N GLU A 191 -19.89 -2.34 21.05
CA GLU A 191 -20.51 -1.19 21.69
C GLU A 191 -20.09 0.10 20.99
N VAL A 192 -20.98 1.08 20.99
CA VAL A 192 -20.67 2.45 20.52
C VAL A 192 -19.74 3.10 21.54
N ASN A 193 -18.54 3.46 21.11
CA ASN A 193 -17.50 4.02 22.00
C ASN A 193 -17.94 5.34 22.69
N ARG A 194 -18.84 6.12 22.06
CA ARG A 194 -19.32 7.41 22.57
C ARG A 194 -20.21 7.27 23.79
N ASN A 195 -21.11 6.28 23.82
CA ASN A 195 -22.17 6.18 24.83
C ASN A 195 -22.31 4.77 25.47
N GLY A 196 -21.50 3.79 25.02
CA GLY A 196 -21.55 2.42 25.53
C GLY A 196 -22.78 1.60 25.09
N LEU A 197 -23.53 2.07 24.08
CA LEU A 197 -24.68 1.34 23.53
C LEU A 197 -24.21 0.03 22.90
N ARG A 198 -24.73 -1.09 23.38
CA ARG A 198 -24.34 -2.42 22.92
C ARG A 198 -25.22 -2.95 21.82
N THR A 199 -24.61 -3.60 20.84
CA THR A 199 -25.30 -4.27 19.73
C THR A 199 -24.44 -5.41 19.19
N ILE A 200 -24.89 -6.06 18.13
CA ILE A 200 -24.13 -7.12 17.45
C ILE A 200 -23.89 -6.65 16.01
N ALA A 201 -22.63 -6.70 15.59
CA ALA A 201 -22.22 -6.50 14.21
C ALA A 201 -22.17 -7.85 13.48
N PHE A 202 -22.77 -7.92 12.31
CA PHE A 202 -22.80 -9.09 11.44
C PHE A 202 -22.04 -8.80 10.15
N GLY A 203 -21.31 -9.80 9.67
CA GLY A 203 -20.73 -9.73 8.33
C GLY A 203 -21.81 -9.79 7.26
N THR A 204 -21.55 -9.13 6.15
CA THR A 204 -22.50 -9.06 5.00
C THR A 204 -22.07 -9.91 3.81
N GLY A 205 -20.83 -10.44 3.82
CA GLY A 205 -20.18 -11.03 2.64
C GLY A 205 -19.46 -9.98 1.78
N GLU A 206 -19.42 -8.74 2.21
CA GLU A 206 -18.64 -7.66 1.62
C GLU A 206 -17.51 -7.26 2.59
N TYR A 207 -16.29 -7.04 2.08
CA TYR A 207 -15.13 -6.74 2.94
C TYR A 207 -15.18 -5.36 3.60
N ASP A 208 -15.98 -4.48 3.09
CA ASP A 208 -16.09 -3.09 3.49
C ASP A 208 -17.41 -2.75 4.21
N ARG A 209 -18.21 -3.77 4.55
CA ARG A 209 -19.52 -3.55 5.16
C ARG A 209 -19.85 -4.55 6.26
N LEU A 210 -20.33 -4.03 7.37
CA LEU A 210 -20.97 -4.77 8.46
C LEU A 210 -22.37 -4.22 8.67
N ASP A 211 -23.31 -5.06 9.07
CA ASP A 211 -24.66 -4.66 9.45
C ASP A 211 -24.86 -4.78 10.96
N LEU A 212 -25.41 -3.73 11.59
CA LEU A 212 -25.77 -3.75 13.00
C LEU A 212 -27.25 -4.12 13.13
N GLN A 213 -27.49 -5.23 13.82
CA GLN A 213 -28.86 -5.74 13.98
C GLN A 213 -29.41 -5.41 15.37
N TYR A 214 -30.75 -5.45 15.50
CA TYR A 214 -31.48 -5.31 16.77
C TYR A 214 -31.33 -3.95 17.44
N LEU A 215 -31.00 -2.89 16.70
CA LEU A 215 -30.98 -1.51 17.22
C LEU A 215 -32.38 -0.91 17.14
N PRO A 216 -33.02 -0.58 18.26
CA PRO A 216 -34.31 0.10 18.24
C PRO A 216 -34.23 1.44 17.50
N ASN A 217 -35.33 1.89 16.87
CA ASN A 217 -35.38 3.15 16.13
C ASN A 217 -35.03 4.39 16.98
N ASN A 218 -35.17 4.32 18.30
CA ASN A 218 -34.80 5.36 19.25
C ASN A 218 -33.39 5.21 19.81
N ALA A 219 -32.60 4.25 19.32
CA ALA A 219 -31.21 4.07 19.75
C ALA A 219 -30.38 5.31 19.41
N ASP A 220 -29.51 5.71 20.36
CA ASP A 220 -28.58 6.82 20.18
C ASP A 220 -27.33 6.33 19.43
N VAL A 221 -27.46 6.26 18.10
CA VAL A 221 -26.36 5.91 17.19
C VAL A 221 -26.34 6.94 16.05
N GLU A 222 -25.15 7.41 15.69
CA GLU A 222 -24.94 8.45 14.69
C GLU A 222 -23.90 8.00 13.66
N VAL A 223 -23.99 8.54 12.44
CA VAL A 223 -22.94 8.35 11.41
C VAL A 223 -21.64 8.91 11.91
N GLY A 224 -20.56 8.13 11.78
CA GLY A 224 -19.22 8.46 12.30
C GLY A 224 -18.93 7.91 13.71
N ASP A 225 -19.90 7.30 14.39
CA ASP A 225 -19.65 6.63 15.67
C ASP A 225 -18.66 5.47 15.48
N LEU A 226 -17.65 5.41 16.35
CA LEU A 226 -16.72 4.28 16.42
C LEU A 226 -17.35 3.14 17.21
N LEU A 227 -17.35 1.97 16.62
CA LEU A 227 -17.74 0.71 17.25
C LEU A 227 -16.49 0.02 17.77
N VAL A 228 -16.53 -0.42 19.02
CA VAL A 228 -15.46 -1.19 19.64
C VAL A 228 -16.00 -2.52 20.17
N THR A 229 -15.14 -3.50 20.38
CA THR A 229 -15.53 -4.77 21.02
C THR A 229 -16.07 -4.52 22.42
N SER A 230 -17.21 -5.13 22.75
CA SER A 230 -17.86 -4.95 24.06
C SER A 230 -17.27 -5.81 25.18
N GLY A 231 -16.44 -6.82 24.84
CA GLY A 231 -15.95 -7.81 25.81
C GLY A 231 -16.96 -8.89 26.19
N LEU A 232 -18.19 -8.84 25.68
CA LEU A 232 -19.21 -9.83 25.95
C LEU A 232 -18.87 -11.16 25.26
N GLY A 233 -19.17 -12.28 25.93
CA GLY A 233 -18.84 -13.60 25.43
C GLY A 233 -17.38 -14.02 25.60
N GLY A 234 -16.50 -13.13 26.05
CA GLY A 234 -15.10 -13.44 26.42
C GLY A 234 -14.14 -13.74 25.26
N ALA A 235 -14.64 -13.89 24.02
CA ALA A 235 -13.81 -14.17 22.85
C ALA A 235 -12.96 -12.97 22.44
N PHE A 236 -13.53 -11.78 22.53
CA PHE A 236 -12.84 -10.52 22.19
C PHE A 236 -12.64 -9.67 23.44
N PRO A 237 -11.42 -9.27 23.77
CA PRO A 237 -11.20 -8.27 24.82
C PRO A 237 -11.95 -6.98 24.46
N ALA A 238 -12.45 -6.25 25.46
CA ALA A 238 -13.21 -5.03 25.23
C ALA A 238 -12.32 -3.87 24.79
N GLY A 239 -12.83 -3.01 23.89
CA GLY A 239 -12.22 -1.74 23.52
C GLY A 239 -11.37 -1.77 22.25
N TYR A 240 -11.34 -2.88 21.51
CA TYR A 240 -10.67 -2.93 20.19
C TYR A 240 -11.57 -2.33 19.11
N PRO A 241 -11.04 -1.46 18.21
CA PRO A 241 -11.79 -0.90 17.10
C PRO A 241 -12.33 -2.01 16.18
N VAL A 242 -13.58 -1.87 15.75
CA VAL A 242 -14.25 -2.82 14.84
C VAL A 242 -14.65 -2.15 13.54
N ALA A 243 -15.44 -1.08 13.64
CA ALA A 243 -16.00 -0.39 12.48
C ALA A 243 -16.39 1.06 12.82
N ILE A 244 -16.63 1.84 11.79
CA ILE A 244 -17.21 3.18 11.89
C ILE A 244 -18.59 3.14 11.26
N VAL A 245 -19.60 3.65 11.94
CA VAL A 245 -20.97 3.74 11.44
C VAL A 245 -21.02 4.62 10.19
N ASP A 246 -21.51 4.06 9.08
CA ASP A 246 -21.61 4.72 7.78
C ASP A 246 -23.02 5.25 7.51
N THR A 247 -24.04 4.40 7.71
CA THR A 247 -25.43 4.79 7.47
C THR A 247 -26.33 4.41 8.64
N VAL A 248 -27.34 5.26 8.89
CA VAL A 248 -28.39 5.03 9.90
C VAL A 248 -29.74 5.34 9.29
N GLU A 249 -30.48 4.30 8.93
CA GLU A 249 -31.83 4.42 8.37
C GLU A 249 -32.88 4.05 9.41
N ARG A 250 -33.71 5.03 9.79
CA ARG A 250 -34.81 4.86 10.74
C ARG A 250 -36.14 4.82 9.98
N LEU A 251 -36.69 3.62 9.83
CA LEU A 251 -37.96 3.41 9.13
C LEU A 251 -39.10 3.36 10.16
N PRO A 252 -40.10 4.29 10.11
CA PRO A 252 -41.17 4.36 11.10
C PRO A 252 -42.02 3.10 11.21
N GLN A 253 -42.01 2.27 10.16
CA GLN A 253 -42.79 1.02 10.08
C GLN A 253 -42.04 -0.22 10.55
N GLU A 254 -40.72 -0.12 10.78
CA GLU A 254 -39.89 -1.20 11.26
C GLU A 254 -39.56 -1.01 12.75
N PRO A 255 -39.47 -2.07 13.55
CA PRO A 255 -39.15 -1.95 14.98
C PRO A 255 -37.69 -1.59 15.23
N PHE A 256 -36.80 -1.88 14.25
CA PHE A 256 -35.37 -1.68 14.34
C PHE A 256 -34.85 -0.77 13.22
N ALA A 257 -33.86 0.02 13.55
CA ALA A 257 -33.11 0.81 12.58
C ALA A 257 -32.20 -0.11 11.75
N ARG A 258 -32.02 0.21 10.47
CA ARG A 258 -31.01 -0.40 9.62
C ARG A 258 -29.75 0.45 9.73
N VAL A 259 -28.70 -0.13 10.28
CA VAL A 259 -27.45 0.56 10.49
C VAL A 259 -26.33 -0.25 9.84
N SER A 260 -25.56 0.39 8.95
CA SER A 260 -24.37 -0.21 8.39
C SER A 260 -23.12 0.51 8.87
N ALA A 261 -22.01 -0.22 8.89
CA ALA A 261 -20.72 0.28 9.34
C ALA A 261 -19.59 -0.25 8.45
N ILE A 262 -18.53 0.54 8.30
CA ILE A 262 -17.32 0.19 7.56
C ILE A 262 -16.27 -0.34 8.53
N PRO A 263 -15.74 -1.57 8.33
CA PRO A 263 -14.66 -2.10 9.16
C PRO A 263 -13.48 -1.14 9.24
N THR A 264 -12.84 -1.01 10.41
CA THR A 264 -11.61 -0.25 10.56
C THR A 264 -10.41 -0.98 9.97
N ALA A 265 -10.38 -2.32 10.08
CA ALA A 265 -9.37 -3.18 9.48
C ALA A 265 -9.57 -3.32 7.97
N ARG A 266 -8.48 -3.38 7.21
CA ARG A 266 -8.51 -3.57 5.74
C ARG A 266 -8.57 -5.04 5.37
N LEU A 267 -9.71 -5.68 5.59
CA LEU A 267 -9.90 -7.14 5.53
C LEU A 267 -9.44 -7.81 4.23
N ASN A 268 -9.40 -7.08 3.12
CA ASN A 268 -8.93 -7.57 1.82
C ASN A 268 -7.43 -7.39 1.55
N GLN A 269 -6.68 -6.75 2.46
CA GLN A 269 -5.25 -6.41 2.28
C GLN A 269 -4.37 -6.88 3.44
N VAL A 270 -4.94 -7.53 4.45
CA VAL A 270 -4.23 -8.01 5.63
C VAL A 270 -3.23 -9.08 5.23
N ARG A 271 -1.99 -8.96 5.71
CA ARG A 271 -0.91 -9.95 5.54
C ARG A 271 -0.43 -10.51 6.87
N GLU A 272 -0.36 -9.65 7.87
CA GLU A 272 0.07 -9.96 9.22
C GLU A 272 -1.06 -9.62 10.17
N ILE A 273 -1.29 -10.48 11.14
CA ILE A 273 -2.31 -10.33 12.15
C ILE A 273 -1.74 -10.61 13.53
N MET A 274 -2.41 -10.14 14.54
CA MET A 274 -2.06 -10.37 15.93
C MET A 274 -3.14 -11.25 16.59
N LEU A 275 -2.71 -12.34 17.17
CA LEU A 275 -3.50 -13.18 18.08
C LEU A 275 -3.51 -12.53 19.45
N ILE A 276 -4.69 -12.37 20.04
CA ILE A 276 -4.85 -11.79 21.38
C ILE A 276 -5.35 -12.86 22.32
N TRP A 277 -4.70 -13.01 23.49
CA TRP A 277 -5.18 -13.85 24.58
C TRP A 277 -6.01 -13.00 25.52
N SER A 278 -7.31 -13.23 25.56
CA SER A 278 -8.18 -12.60 26.55
C SER A 278 -7.84 -13.16 27.95
N ALA A 279 -7.72 -12.29 28.90
CA ALA A 279 -7.48 -12.67 30.30
C ALA A 279 -8.69 -13.36 30.96
N THR A 280 -9.85 -13.32 30.33
CA THR A 280 -11.07 -13.97 30.83
C THR A 280 -11.15 -15.36 30.20
N PRO A 281 -10.98 -16.46 30.97
CA PRO A 281 -11.21 -17.80 30.45
C PRO A 281 -12.66 -17.92 29.98
N VAL A 282 -12.86 -18.36 28.75
CA VAL A 282 -14.16 -18.82 28.25
C VAL A 282 -14.52 -19.99 29.18
N ILE A 283 -15.47 -19.77 30.08
CA ILE A 283 -16.06 -20.89 30.86
C ILE A 283 -16.83 -21.71 29.81
N ALA A 284 -16.25 -22.83 29.38
CA ALA A 284 -16.97 -23.82 28.62
C ALA A 284 -18.18 -24.18 29.47
N GLU A 285 -19.39 -23.97 28.97
CA GLU A 285 -20.59 -24.51 29.57
C GLU A 285 -20.36 -26.01 29.73
N PRO A 286 -20.60 -26.63 30.91
CA PRO A 286 -20.53 -28.04 31.04
C PRO A 286 -21.57 -28.65 30.10
N ASP A 287 -21.13 -29.62 29.28
CA ASP A 287 -22.02 -30.48 28.50
C ASP A 287 -23.03 -31.09 29.49
N ASP A 288 -24.26 -30.62 29.50
CA ASP A 288 -25.39 -31.28 30.15
C ASP A 288 -25.82 -32.48 29.29
N ASP A 289 -24.93 -33.47 29.20
CA ASP A 289 -25.27 -34.80 28.75
C ASP A 289 -25.46 -35.70 30.01
N GLU A 290 -26.69 -35.72 30.56
CA GLU A 290 -27.29 -36.82 31.29
C GLU A 290 -28.79 -36.99 30.95
#